data_275dcc38067905668ec801d61311c011
#
_entry.id   275dcc38067905668ec801d61311c011
#
_cell.length_a   1.000
_cell.length_b   1.000
_cell.length_c   1.000
_cell.angle_alpha   90.00
_cell.angle_beta   90.00
_cell.angle_gamma   90.00
#
_symmetry.space_group_name_H-M   'P 1'
#
loop_
_entity.id
_entity.type
_entity.pdbx_description
1 polymer ?
#
loop_
_entity_poly.entity_id
_entity_poly.type
_entity_poly.pdbx_seq_one_letter_code
_entity_poly.pdbx_strand_id
1 'polypeptide(L)'
;MVVVGIMVVLAGLLIGSLPGIQTSINRGKVEAFIAELESGLSRYQIDNGAYPQNPISGDSADARDTAGIDGATILYKHLSGDWNLTGSAVDQANEDEKIYVNKLDFEGNKNSKEPRSIAIGGDFMVVDSYGNPIRYLAQPPNIPENERKTFNPTYDIWSIADADPTEEDEQARHITNWQN
;
A
#
# COMPACT_ATOMS: atom_id res chain seq x y z
N MET A 1 -30.95 32.41 -27.37
CA MET A 1 -31.51 31.11 -26.98
C MET A 1 -30.61 29.93 -27.33
N VAL A 2 -30.07 29.81 -28.54
CA VAL A 2 -29.22 28.68 -28.98
C VAL A 2 -27.93 28.58 -28.16
N VAL A 3 -27.26 29.68 -27.86
CA VAL A 3 -25.99 29.69 -27.09
C VAL A 3 -26.17 29.16 -25.67
N VAL A 4 -27.28 29.52 -25.01
CA VAL A 4 -27.59 29.00 -23.66
C VAL A 4 -27.82 27.49 -23.69
N GLY A 5 -28.49 26.98 -24.74
CA GLY A 5 -28.70 25.55 -24.92
C GLY A 5 -27.37 24.76 -25.06
N ILE A 6 -26.43 25.29 -25.83
CA ILE A 6 -25.10 24.69 -26.00
C ILE A 6 -24.31 24.70 -24.68
N MET A 7 -24.35 25.79 -23.92
CA MET A 7 -23.68 25.88 -22.62
C MET A 7 -24.22 24.86 -21.60
N VAL A 8 -25.53 24.64 -21.57
CA VAL A 8 -26.16 23.66 -20.68
C VAL A 8 -25.72 22.22 -21.04
N VAL A 9 -25.69 21.91 -22.35
CA VAL A 9 -25.23 20.60 -22.82
C VAL A 9 -23.75 20.34 -22.50
N LEU A 10 -22.91 21.35 -22.75
CA LEU A 10 -21.47 21.25 -22.42
C LEU A 10 -21.22 21.10 -20.91
N ALA A 11 -21.95 21.88 -20.08
CA ALA A 11 -21.87 21.78 -18.63
C ALA A 11 -22.31 20.36 -18.13
N GLY A 12 -23.40 19.83 -18.71
CA GLY A 12 -23.88 18.48 -18.38
C GLY A 12 -22.87 17.37 -18.71
N LEU A 13 -22.18 17.48 -19.85
CA LEU A 13 -21.13 16.53 -20.24
C LEU A 13 -19.90 16.61 -19.30
N LEU A 14 -19.50 17.81 -18.89
CA LEU A 14 -18.39 18.00 -17.95
C LEU A 14 -18.69 17.39 -16.58
N ILE A 15 -19.88 17.62 -16.02
CA ILE A 15 -20.27 17.10 -14.70
C ILE A 15 -20.35 15.58 -14.71
N GLY A 16 -20.80 14.95 -15.79
CA GLY A 16 -20.92 13.49 -15.91
C GLY A 16 -19.59 12.76 -15.99
N SER A 17 -18.49 13.43 -16.35
CA SER A 17 -17.16 12.78 -16.48
C SER A 17 -16.29 12.84 -15.21
N LEU A 18 -16.64 13.68 -14.23
CA LEU A 18 -15.83 13.92 -13.02
C LEU A 18 -15.57 12.69 -12.14
N PRO A 19 -16.53 11.79 -11.86
CA PRO A 19 -16.29 10.62 -10.99
C PRO A 19 -15.22 9.67 -11.54
N GLY A 20 -15.25 9.37 -12.84
CA GLY A 20 -14.28 8.46 -13.47
C GLY A 20 -12.85 9.01 -13.47
N ILE A 21 -12.71 10.33 -13.60
CA ILE A 21 -11.40 10.99 -13.55
C ILE A 21 -10.79 10.88 -12.15
N GLN A 22 -11.58 11.09 -11.11
CA GLN A 22 -11.09 11.00 -9.72
C GLN A 22 -10.60 9.59 -9.36
N THR A 23 -11.36 8.56 -9.77
CA THR A 23 -10.96 7.16 -9.57
C THR A 23 -9.63 6.86 -10.28
N SER A 24 -9.50 7.28 -11.54
CA SER A 24 -8.26 7.09 -12.31
C SER A 24 -7.05 7.79 -11.65
N ILE A 25 -7.23 9.02 -11.16
CA ILE A 25 -6.18 9.75 -10.42
C ILE A 25 -5.79 9.01 -9.16
N ASN A 26 -6.75 8.55 -8.36
CA ASN A 26 -6.46 7.86 -7.11
C ASN A 26 -5.75 6.51 -7.36
N ARG A 27 -6.16 5.76 -8.40
CA ARG A 27 -5.47 4.52 -8.80
C ARG A 27 -4.02 4.80 -9.20
N GLY A 28 -3.76 5.82 -10.03
CA GLY A 28 -2.40 6.22 -10.39
C GLY A 28 -1.54 6.64 -9.20
N LYS A 29 -2.14 7.25 -8.16
CA LYS A 29 -1.44 7.55 -6.90
C LYS A 29 -1.07 6.29 -6.13
N VAL A 30 -1.93 5.28 -6.11
CA VAL A 30 -1.64 3.99 -5.47
C VAL A 30 -0.53 3.26 -6.20
N GLU A 31 -0.58 3.20 -7.54
CA GLU A 31 0.48 2.59 -8.37
C GLU A 31 1.84 3.25 -8.12
N ALA A 32 1.88 4.59 -8.13
CA ALA A 32 3.11 5.33 -7.84
C ALA A 32 3.61 5.09 -6.40
N PHE A 33 2.71 4.92 -5.44
CA PHE A 33 3.07 4.64 -4.06
C PHE A 33 3.58 3.21 -3.88
N ILE A 34 2.97 2.22 -4.53
CA ILE A 34 3.50 0.84 -4.55
C ILE A 34 4.92 0.83 -5.12
N ALA A 35 5.18 1.53 -6.24
CA ALA A 35 6.51 1.64 -6.80
C ALA A 35 7.53 2.32 -5.84
N GLU A 36 7.09 3.30 -5.04
CA GLU A 36 7.92 3.92 -4.00
C GLU A 36 8.24 2.93 -2.88
N LEU A 37 7.26 2.13 -2.42
CA LEU A 37 7.47 1.07 -1.44
C LEU A 37 8.42 -0.01 -1.96
N GLU A 38 8.28 -0.44 -3.21
CA GLU A 38 9.21 -1.39 -3.86
C GLU A 38 10.64 -0.85 -3.91
N SER A 39 10.80 0.44 -4.20
CA SER A 39 12.12 1.10 -4.12
C SER A 39 12.67 1.10 -2.70
N GLY A 40 11.82 1.34 -1.70
CA GLY A 40 12.17 1.24 -0.28
C GLY A 40 12.59 -0.16 0.12
N LEU A 41 11.79 -1.17 -0.27
CA LEU A 41 12.06 -2.59 -0.04
C LEU A 41 13.39 -3.04 -0.67
N SER A 42 13.69 -2.59 -1.88
CA SER A 42 14.96 -2.90 -2.56
C SER A 42 16.16 -2.34 -1.80
N ARG A 43 16.06 -1.10 -1.29
CA ARG A 43 17.11 -0.50 -0.47
C ARG A 43 17.25 -1.22 0.88
N TYR A 44 16.14 -1.57 1.51
CA TYR A 44 16.14 -2.37 2.73
C TYR A 44 16.85 -3.71 2.52
N GLN A 45 16.54 -4.42 1.44
CA GLN A 45 17.14 -5.71 1.09
C GLN A 45 18.65 -5.60 0.86
N ILE A 46 19.12 -4.52 0.23
CA ILE A 46 20.57 -4.29 0.03
C ILE A 46 21.28 -4.13 1.37
N ASP A 47 20.69 -3.42 2.32
CA ASP A 47 21.30 -3.16 3.63
C ASP A 47 21.21 -4.37 4.57
N ASN A 48 20.11 -5.12 4.53
CA ASN A 48 19.78 -6.18 5.50
C ASN A 48 19.95 -7.60 4.93
N GLY A 49 20.23 -7.75 3.63
CA GLY A 49 20.42 -9.04 2.97
C GLY A 49 19.12 -9.79 2.63
N ALA A 50 17.97 -9.37 3.15
CA ALA A 50 16.67 -9.99 2.88
C ALA A 50 15.55 -8.92 2.95
N TYR A 51 14.40 -9.20 2.33
CA TYR A 51 13.19 -8.42 2.51
C TYR A 51 12.61 -8.61 3.91
N PRO A 52 11.83 -7.64 4.47
CA PRO A 52 11.09 -7.86 5.70
C PRO A 52 10.21 -9.10 5.58
N GLN A 53 10.32 -10.03 6.52
CA GLN A 53 9.62 -11.32 6.43
C GLN A 53 8.19 -11.19 6.96
N ASN A 54 7.25 -11.68 6.20
CA ASN A 54 5.84 -11.80 6.58
C ASN A 54 5.28 -13.11 6.00
N PRO A 55 5.61 -14.26 6.60
CA PRO A 55 5.16 -15.56 6.12
C PRO A 55 3.66 -15.75 6.40
N ILE A 56 2.95 -16.26 5.42
CA ILE A 56 1.54 -16.63 5.56
C ILE A 56 1.40 -17.99 6.24
N SER A 57 0.43 -18.11 7.14
CA SER A 57 0.02 -19.36 7.77
C SER A 57 -1.32 -19.81 7.18
N GLY A 58 -1.33 -20.82 6.31
CA GLY A 58 -2.53 -21.34 5.64
C GLY A 58 -2.54 -21.08 4.13
N ASP A 59 -3.56 -21.63 3.45
CA ASP A 59 -3.67 -21.64 1.99
C ASP A 59 -4.93 -20.97 1.45
N SER A 60 -5.82 -20.48 2.34
CA SER A 60 -7.06 -19.81 1.92
C SER A 60 -6.81 -18.36 1.47
N ALA A 61 -7.70 -17.85 0.63
CA ALA A 61 -7.69 -16.44 0.23
C ALA A 61 -7.81 -15.51 1.45
N ASP A 62 -8.66 -15.88 2.43
CA ASP A 62 -8.84 -15.12 3.68
C ASP A 62 -7.55 -15.08 4.52
N ALA A 63 -6.82 -16.20 4.61
CA ALA A 63 -5.54 -16.26 5.31
C ALA A 63 -4.51 -15.37 4.62
N ARG A 64 -4.52 -15.32 3.27
CA ARG A 64 -3.66 -14.46 2.49
C ARG A 64 -3.98 -12.98 2.70
N ASP A 65 -5.25 -12.59 2.69
CA ASP A 65 -5.65 -11.20 2.91
C ASP A 65 -5.33 -10.74 4.33
N THR A 66 -5.65 -11.56 5.35
CA THR A 66 -5.32 -11.28 6.75
C THR A 66 -3.82 -11.09 6.95
N ALA A 67 -3.00 -12.02 6.49
CA ALA A 67 -1.55 -11.90 6.58
C ALA A 67 -1.02 -10.70 5.78
N GLY A 68 -1.64 -10.38 4.65
CA GLY A 68 -1.32 -9.19 3.86
C GLY A 68 -1.59 -7.90 4.63
N ILE A 69 -2.69 -7.81 5.37
CA ILE A 69 -3.01 -6.66 6.22
C ILE A 69 -1.98 -6.53 7.35
N ASP A 70 -1.61 -7.63 8.01
CA ASP A 70 -0.53 -7.64 9.01
C ASP A 70 0.79 -7.13 8.40
N GLY A 71 1.02 -7.42 7.12
CA GLY A 71 2.14 -6.91 6.34
C GLY A 71 2.20 -5.39 6.22
N ALA A 72 1.07 -4.68 6.34
CA ALA A 72 1.07 -3.21 6.36
C ALA A 72 1.82 -2.64 7.58
N THR A 73 1.70 -3.31 8.74
CA THR A 73 2.46 -2.95 9.95
C THR A 73 3.95 -3.28 9.78
N ILE A 74 4.25 -4.41 9.15
CA ILE A 74 5.64 -4.81 8.85
C ILE A 74 6.30 -3.82 7.90
N LEU A 75 5.61 -3.40 6.82
CA LEU A 75 6.10 -2.36 5.93
C LEU A 75 6.37 -1.05 6.67
N TYR A 76 5.44 -0.62 7.52
CA TYR A 76 5.63 0.59 8.33
C TYR A 76 6.88 0.46 9.18
N LYS A 77 6.97 -0.56 10.02
CA LYS A 77 8.08 -0.79 10.94
C LYS A 77 9.45 -0.77 10.25
N HIS A 78 9.57 -1.45 9.12
CA HIS A 78 10.86 -1.62 8.46
C HIS A 78 11.23 -0.53 7.46
N LEU A 79 10.28 0.26 6.97
CA LEU A 79 10.54 1.28 5.95
C LEU A 79 10.43 2.72 6.46
N SER A 80 9.70 2.97 7.56
CA SER A 80 9.51 4.32 8.10
C SER A 80 10.72 4.84 8.87
N GLY A 81 11.54 3.95 9.45
CA GLY A 81 12.56 4.29 10.42
C GLY A 81 12.05 4.32 11.87
N ASP A 82 10.78 4.01 12.10
CA ASP A 82 10.16 3.91 13.42
C ASP A 82 10.12 2.44 13.87
N TRP A 83 11.28 1.91 14.19
CA TRP A 83 11.44 0.51 14.55
C TRP A 83 10.79 0.14 15.88
N ASN A 84 10.75 1.08 16.81
CA ASN A 84 10.16 0.92 18.13
C ASN A 84 8.66 1.24 18.20
N LEU A 85 8.07 1.63 17.05
CA LEU A 85 6.64 1.91 16.90
C LEU A 85 6.12 3.00 17.85
N THR A 86 6.86 4.10 17.97
CA THR A 86 6.45 5.30 18.72
C THR A 86 5.62 6.28 17.91
N GLY A 87 5.56 6.09 16.60
CA GLY A 87 4.93 6.98 15.64
C GLY A 87 5.88 8.01 15.05
N SER A 88 7.13 8.05 15.47
CA SER A 88 8.14 9.00 14.99
C SER A 88 9.36 8.26 14.42
N ALA A 89 9.68 8.55 13.17
CA ALA A 89 10.87 8.03 12.51
C ALA A 89 12.18 8.61 13.09
N VAL A 90 12.09 9.74 13.77
CA VAL A 90 13.23 10.42 14.37
C VAL A 90 13.01 10.52 15.85
N ASP A 91 13.37 9.48 16.59
CA ASP A 91 13.50 9.59 18.03
C ASP A 91 14.96 9.41 18.45
N GLN A 92 15.33 10.04 19.59
CA GLN A 92 16.71 10.05 20.08
C GLN A 92 17.20 8.67 20.57
N ALA A 93 16.34 7.66 20.61
CA ALA A 93 16.68 6.33 21.08
C ALA A 93 17.24 5.44 19.98
N ASN A 94 17.09 5.83 18.71
CA ASN A 94 17.38 4.98 17.55
C ASN A 94 18.14 5.74 16.44
N GLU A 95 19.27 6.36 16.79
CA GLU A 95 20.11 7.12 15.85
C GLU A 95 20.62 6.26 14.65
N ASP A 96 20.62 4.94 14.79
CA ASP A 96 21.07 3.99 13.76
C ASP A 96 19.94 3.52 12.84
N GLU A 97 18.68 3.92 13.08
CA GLU A 97 17.55 3.49 12.27
C GLU A 97 17.50 4.25 10.94
N LYS A 98 17.44 3.49 9.86
CA LYS A 98 17.45 4.03 8.50
C LYS A 98 16.04 4.21 7.97
N ILE A 99 15.74 5.40 7.50
CA ILE A 99 14.48 5.70 6.81
C ILE A 99 14.60 5.29 5.34
N TYR A 100 13.78 4.35 4.90
CA TYR A 100 13.72 3.92 3.50
C TYR A 100 12.62 4.65 2.71
N VAL A 101 11.53 5.03 3.38
CA VAL A 101 10.40 5.77 2.79
C VAL A 101 9.94 6.87 3.76
N ASN A 102 10.38 8.10 3.52
CA ASN A 102 10.09 9.25 4.40
C ASN A 102 8.59 9.55 4.59
N LYS A 103 7.75 9.23 3.62
CA LYS A 103 6.31 9.49 3.70
C LYS A 103 5.59 8.63 4.72
N LEU A 104 6.23 7.60 5.24
CA LEU A 104 5.67 6.70 6.25
C LEU A 104 5.79 7.22 7.67
N ASP A 105 6.66 8.21 7.95
CA ASP A 105 6.75 8.83 9.27
C ASP A 105 5.38 9.38 9.70
N PHE A 106 4.75 8.71 10.69
CA PHE A 106 3.39 9.02 11.11
C PHE A 106 3.30 10.41 11.73
N GLU A 107 4.15 10.73 12.71
CA GLU A 107 4.11 12.03 13.38
C GLU A 107 4.37 13.19 12.41
N GLY A 108 5.33 13.04 11.50
CA GLY A 108 5.64 14.04 10.48
C GLY A 108 4.53 14.23 9.43
N ASN A 109 3.74 13.19 9.17
CA ASN A 109 2.77 13.18 8.07
C ASN A 109 1.30 13.03 8.48
N LYS A 110 0.96 12.84 9.76
CA LYS A 110 -0.42 12.61 10.25
C LYS A 110 -1.41 13.70 9.88
N ASN A 111 -0.95 14.93 9.68
CA ASN A 111 -1.78 16.06 9.26
C ASN A 111 -1.73 16.31 7.74
N SER A 112 -1.10 15.42 6.98
CA SER A 112 -1.11 15.48 5.52
C SER A 112 -2.52 15.29 4.97
N LYS A 113 -2.80 15.90 3.80
CA LYS A 113 -4.08 15.66 3.09
C LYS A 113 -4.22 14.21 2.63
N GLU A 114 -3.10 13.52 2.44
CA GLU A 114 -3.02 12.13 2.00
C GLU A 114 -1.98 11.41 2.86
N PRO A 115 -2.32 11.06 4.11
CA PRO A 115 -1.41 10.32 4.97
C PRO A 115 -1.12 8.95 4.36
N ARG A 116 0.12 8.51 4.46
CA ARG A 116 0.56 7.19 3.96
C ARG A 116 0.73 6.16 5.07
N SER A 117 0.49 6.59 6.30
CA SER A 117 0.44 5.75 7.48
C SER A 117 -0.68 6.21 8.41
N ILE A 118 -1.29 5.27 9.11
CA ILE A 118 -2.31 5.50 10.13
C ILE A 118 -2.00 4.70 11.39
N ALA A 119 -2.54 5.16 12.52
CA ALA A 119 -2.47 4.42 13.77
C ALA A 119 -3.83 3.79 14.07
N ILE A 120 -3.88 2.48 14.27
CA ILE A 120 -5.08 1.72 14.63
C ILE A 120 -4.74 0.81 15.81
N GLY A 121 -5.45 0.99 16.95
CA GLY A 121 -5.30 0.10 18.10
C GLY A 121 -3.93 0.13 18.77
N GLY A 122 -3.07 1.06 18.42
CA GLY A 122 -1.69 1.15 18.90
C GLY A 122 -0.65 0.65 17.89
N ASP A 123 -1.09 0.08 16.77
CA ASP A 123 -0.23 -0.32 15.66
C ASP A 123 -0.23 0.76 14.56
N PHE A 124 0.91 0.92 13.89
CA PHE A 124 1.03 1.79 12.73
C PHE A 124 1.03 0.97 11.45
N MET A 125 0.24 1.40 10.47
CA MET A 125 0.05 0.69 9.21
C MET A 125 0.26 1.60 8.01
N VAL A 126 0.85 1.06 6.95
CA VAL A 126 0.92 1.72 5.64
C VAL A 126 -0.44 1.66 4.97
N VAL A 127 -0.93 2.81 4.45
CA VAL A 127 -2.22 2.89 3.77
C VAL A 127 -2.11 3.54 2.40
N ASP A 128 -3.02 3.16 1.52
CA ASP A 128 -3.16 3.74 0.17
C ASP A 128 -3.96 5.07 0.17
N SER A 129 -4.21 5.62 -1.02
CA SER A 129 -4.98 6.86 -1.21
C SER A 129 -6.49 6.71 -0.94
N TYR A 130 -6.98 5.50 -0.76
CA TYR A 130 -8.35 5.20 -0.36
C TYR A 130 -8.48 4.98 1.15
N GLY A 131 -7.35 4.94 1.88
CA GLY A 131 -7.29 4.65 3.31
C GLY A 131 -7.24 3.17 3.66
N ASN A 132 -7.09 2.30 2.67
CA ASN A 132 -6.97 0.85 2.88
C ASN A 132 -5.51 0.47 3.22
N PRO A 133 -5.29 -0.49 4.13
CA PRO A 133 -3.96 -1.03 4.36
C PRO A 133 -3.34 -1.57 3.07
N ILE A 134 -2.10 -1.18 2.79
CA ILE A 134 -1.30 -1.80 1.73
C ILE A 134 -0.91 -3.21 2.21
N ARG A 135 -1.32 -4.20 1.47
CA ARG A 135 -1.05 -5.61 1.79
C ARG A 135 0.35 -6.00 1.34
N TYR A 136 1.01 -6.78 2.17
CA TYR A 136 2.37 -7.24 1.90
C TYR A 136 2.58 -8.66 2.42
N LEU A 137 3.17 -9.51 1.59
CA LEU A 137 3.60 -10.87 1.95
C LEU A 137 5.01 -11.09 1.45
N ALA A 138 5.87 -11.64 2.30
CA ALA A 138 7.19 -12.09 1.91
C ALA A 138 7.55 -13.38 2.65
N GLN A 139 8.13 -14.30 1.93
CA GLN A 139 8.56 -15.59 2.46
C GLN A 139 10.08 -15.68 2.54
N PRO A 140 10.63 -16.58 3.39
CA PRO A 140 12.06 -16.83 3.45
C PRO A 140 12.63 -17.18 2.06
N PRO A 141 13.84 -16.73 1.73
CA PRO A 141 14.39 -16.80 0.36
C PRO A 141 14.64 -18.22 -0.16
N ASN A 142 14.65 -19.24 0.70
CA ASN A 142 14.99 -20.62 0.35
C ASN A 142 13.78 -21.57 0.25
N ILE A 143 12.55 -21.03 0.15
CA ILE A 143 11.36 -21.86 -0.02
C ILE A 143 11.29 -22.37 -1.46
N PRO A 144 11.12 -23.69 -1.68
CA PRO A 144 10.89 -24.27 -3.00
C PRO A 144 9.69 -23.63 -3.72
N GLU A 145 9.75 -23.51 -5.04
CA GLU A 145 8.71 -22.85 -5.81
C GLU A 145 7.31 -23.45 -5.60
N ASN A 146 7.22 -24.78 -5.48
CA ASN A 146 5.96 -25.50 -5.24
C ASN A 146 5.38 -25.31 -3.82
N GLU A 147 6.16 -24.75 -2.89
CA GLU A 147 5.74 -24.43 -1.51
C GLU A 147 5.51 -22.92 -1.32
N ARG A 148 5.78 -22.13 -2.35
CA ARG A 148 5.70 -20.68 -2.31
C ARG A 148 4.25 -20.22 -2.25
N LYS A 149 3.94 -19.31 -1.32
CA LYS A 149 2.61 -18.72 -1.12
C LYS A 149 2.47 -17.33 -1.75
N THR A 150 3.56 -16.77 -2.25
CA THR A 150 3.58 -15.52 -3.00
C THR A 150 3.53 -15.81 -4.50
N PHE A 151 2.91 -14.90 -5.26
CA PHE A 151 2.91 -14.96 -6.74
C PHE A 151 4.29 -14.62 -7.30
N ASN A 152 4.95 -13.60 -6.71
CA ASN A 152 6.34 -13.29 -7.04
C ASN A 152 7.32 -14.17 -6.26
N PRO A 153 8.52 -14.39 -6.82
CA PRO A 153 9.57 -15.16 -6.13
C PRO A 153 10.04 -14.58 -4.79
N THR A 154 9.85 -13.28 -4.56
CA THR A 154 10.39 -12.55 -3.41
C THR A 154 9.31 -12.09 -2.45
N TYR A 155 8.40 -11.25 -2.92
CA TYR A 155 7.30 -10.70 -2.13
C TYR A 155 6.15 -10.30 -3.05
N ASP A 156 4.96 -10.24 -2.47
CA ASP A 156 3.78 -9.64 -3.07
C ASP A 156 3.40 -8.38 -2.31
N ILE A 157 3.08 -7.34 -3.05
CA ILE A 157 2.53 -6.09 -2.51
C ILE A 157 1.31 -5.67 -3.33
N TRP A 158 0.21 -5.32 -2.66
CA TRP A 158 -1.01 -4.91 -3.36
C TRP A 158 -1.91 -4.00 -2.54
N SER A 159 -2.78 -3.30 -3.24
CA SER A 159 -3.89 -2.53 -2.69
C SER A 159 -5.19 -3.06 -3.26
N ILE A 160 -6.24 -3.08 -2.46
CA ILE A 160 -7.60 -3.35 -2.95
C ILE A 160 -8.18 -2.14 -3.69
N ALA A 161 -7.53 -0.98 -3.60
CA ALA A 161 -7.97 0.28 -4.20
C ALA A 161 -9.42 0.63 -3.81
N ASP A 162 -10.30 0.74 -4.79
CA ASP A 162 -11.73 1.02 -4.63
C ASP A 162 -12.59 -0.26 -4.69
N ALA A 163 -11.99 -1.45 -4.58
CA ALA A 163 -12.70 -2.71 -4.57
C ALA A 163 -13.44 -2.93 -3.25
N ASP A 164 -14.60 -3.58 -3.30
CA ASP A 164 -15.29 -4.07 -2.11
C ASP A 164 -14.66 -5.39 -1.67
N PRO A 165 -14.07 -5.47 -0.46
CA PRO A 165 -13.42 -6.69 0.01
C PRO A 165 -14.38 -7.87 0.21
N THR A 166 -15.69 -7.63 0.19
CA THR A 166 -16.73 -8.67 0.37
C THR A 166 -17.19 -9.30 -0.94
N GLU A 167 -16.76 -8.76 -2.10
CA GLU A 167 -17.17 -9.23 -3.42
C GLU A 167 -16.01 -9.95 -4.14
N GLU A 168 -16.17 -11.24 -4.43
CA GLU A 168 -15.14 -12.08 -5.07
C GLU A 168 -14.71 -11.58 -6.47
N ASP A 169 -15.64 -10.99 -7.23
CA ASP A 169 -15.37 -10.51 -8.59
C ASP A 169 -14.53 -9.23 -8.65
N GLU A 170 -14.29 -8.58 -7.51
CA GLU A 170 -13.56 -7.31 -7.44
C GLU A 170 -12.03 -7.45 -7.34
N GLN A 171 -11.49 -8.67 -7.24
CA GLN A 171 -10.04 -8.90 -7.23
C GLN A 171 -9.34 -8.36 -8.49
N ALA A 172 -10.04 -8.34 -9.63
CA ALA A 172 -9.53 -7.73 -10.87
C ALA A 172 -9.29 -6.21 -10.75
N ARG A 173 -9.85 -5.56 -9.74
CA ARG A 173 -9.66 -4.13 -9.45
C ARG A 173 -8.45 -3.85 -8.55
N HIS A 174 -7.86 -4.87 -7.96
CA HIS A 174 -6.67 -4.72 -7.15
C HIS A 174 -5.51 -4.16 -7.97
N ILE A 175 -4.68 -3.37 -7.32
CA ILE A 175 -3.41 -2.88 -7.88
C ILE A 175 -2.30 -3.72 -7.26
N THR A 176 -1.61 -4.48 -8.08
CA THR A 176 -0.67 -5.53 -7.65
C THR A 176 0.70 -5.32 -8.29
N ASN A 177 1.75 -5.87 -7.67
CA ASN A 177 3.09 -5.93 -8.25
C ASN A 177 3.36 -7.23 -9.05
N TRP A 178 2.36 -8.08 -9.21
CA TRP A 178 2.45 -9.27 -10.08
C TRP A 178 1.51 -9.13 -11.29
N GLN A 179 1.82 -9.87 -12.34
CA GLN A 179 0.95 -9.97 -13.52
C GLN A 179 -0.09 -11.07 -13.30
N ASN A 180 -1.35 -10.75 -13.53
CA ASN A 180 -2.46 -11.71 -13.58
C ASN A 180 -2.50 -12.44 -14.93
#